data_9fcaa866eaca23d8a44563c48330f886
#
_entry.id   9fcaa866eaca23d8a44563c48330f886
#
_cell.length_a   1.000
_cell.length_b   1.000
_cell.length_c   1.000
_cell.angle_alpha   90.00
_cell.angle_beta   90.00
_cell.angle_gamma   90.00
#
_symmetry.space_group_name_H-M   'P 1'
#
loop_
_entity.id
_entity.type
_entity.pdbx_description
1 polymer ?
#
loop_
_entity_poly.entity_id
_entity_poly.type
_entity_poly.pdbx_seq_one_letter_code
_entity_poly.pdbx_strand_id
1 'polypeptide(L)'
;RDSCDERGMVVWAEIPYISEHMPGGRENTISQMRELIVQNYNHPSIVVWGVSNEITISTKDKKDMLDNHHVLNDLCHKMDPTRLTTLACYAMCGPFNRSAHITDLVGWNLYLGWYVPGFFLNDLFLRFFHLVFPNRPIGYSEYGAEGMPNLHSRRPRRGDHTEEYQAKYHEYMIKCFERHPFMWSTYVWNMFDFAADARNQGGEPGMNHKGLVTFDRKTKKDSFFLYKAYWSDEPFVHPVSYTHLRAHETLANL
;
A
#
# COMPACT_ATOMS: atom_id res chain seq x y z
N ARG A 1 -13.83 10.11 8.80
CA ARG A 1 -12.59 10.30 9.57
C ARG A 1 -12.82 10.24 11.07
N ASP A 2 -13.94 10.78 11.57
CA ASP A 2 -14.33 10.66 12.98
C ASP A 2 -14.23 9.20 13.48
N SER A 3 -14.71 8.24 12.68
CA SER A 3 -14.58 6.81 13.02
C SER A 3 -13.12 6.30 13.08
N CYS A 4 -12.18 6.93 12.36
CA CYS A 4 -10.75 6.61 12.47
C CYS A 4 -10.18 7.18 13.78
N ASP A 5 -10.57 8.40 14.12
CA ASP A 5 -10.15 9.06 15.37
C ASP A 5 -10.63 8.26 16.58
N GLU A 6 -11.91 7.89 16.61
CA GLU A 6 -12.51 7.09 17.67
C GLU A 6 -11.86 5.71 17.86
N ARG A 7 -11.37 5.13 16.77
CA ARG A 7 -10.77 3.78 16.76
C ARG A 7 -9.25 3.79 16.89
N GLY A 8 -8.61 4.96 16.99
CA GLY A 8 -7.16 5.09 17.04
C GLY A 8 -6.46 4.61 15.76
N MET A 9 -7.11 4.72 14.61
CA MET A 9 -6.53 4.29 13.33
C MET A 9 -5.51 5.33 12.84
N VAL A 10 -4.42 4.84 12.24
CA VAL A 10 -3.39 5.68 11.60
C VAL A 10 -3.78 5.95 10.15
N VAL A 11 -3.91 7.21 9.77
CA VAL A 11 -4.34 7.64 8.44
C VAL A 11 -3.22 8.39 7.72
N TRP A 12 -2.91 7.94 6.52
CA TRP A 12 -2.19 8.68 5.51
C TRP A 12 -3.23 9.42 4.65
N ALA A 13 -3.27 10.73 4.74
CA ALA A 13 -4.19 11.56 3.95
C ALA A 13 -3.47 12.16 2.74
N GLU A 14 -3.96 11.89 1.54
CA GLU A 14 -3.29 12.20 0.28
C GLU A 14 -4.21 12.94 -0.69
N ILE A 15 -3.64 13.85 -1.48
CA ILE A 15 -4.33 14.48 -2.61
C ILE A 15 -4.36 13.55 -3.83
N PRO A 16 -5.35 13.65 -4.74
CA PRO A 16 -5.46 12.82 -5.94
C PRO A 16 -4.49 13.28 -7.06
N TYR A 17 -3.22 13.45 -6.73
CA TYR A 17 -2.14 13.77 -7.67
C TYR A 17 -1.41 12.48 -8.04
N ILE A 18 -1.86 11.84 -9.13
CA ILE A 18 -1.49 10.47 -9.48
C ILE A 18 -1.02 10.35 -10.94
N SER A 19 -0.09 9.44 -11.16
CA SER A 19 0.42 8.93 -12.45
C SER A 19 1.12 9.94 -13.36
N GLU A 20 0.59 11.13 -13.54
CA GLU A 20 1.13 12.13 -14.46
C GLU A 20 1.07 13.55 -13.88
N HIS A 21 2.18 14.27 -13.99
CA HIS A 21 2.20 15.71 -13.77
C HIS A 21 1.73 16.41 -15.04
N MET A 22 0.53 17.01 -14.97
CA MET A 22 -0.08 17.73 -16.08
C MET A 22 0.47 19.14 -16.20
N PRO A 23 0.75 19.64 -17.41
CA PRO A 23 1.08 21.03 -17.61
C PRO A 23 0.01 21.96 -17.02
N GLY A 24 0.40 22.94 -16.22
CA GLY A 24 -0.53 23.84 -15.53
C GLY A 24 -1.28 23.24 -14.32
N GLY A 25 -1.03 21.97 -13.96
CA GLY A 25 -1.70 21.30 -12.84
C GLY A 25 -1.23 21.75 -11.45
N ARG A 26 -0.14 22.53 -11.35
CA ARG A 26 0.46 22.94 -10.08
C ARG A 26 -0.52 23.68 -9.16
N GLU A 27 -1.20 24.70 -9.68
CA GLU A 27 -2.15 25.49 -8.88
C GLU A 27 -3.29 24.65 -8.33
N ASN A 28 -3.78 23.70 -9.14
CA ASN A 28 -4.80 22.76 -8.70
C ASN A 28 -4.31 21.85 -7.56
N THR A 29 -3.10 21.29 -7.66
CA THR A 29 -2.53 20.46 -6.60
C THR A 29 -2.29 21.25 -5.31
N ILE A 30 -1.86 22.49 -5.41
CA ILE A 30 -1.71 23.42 -4.27
C ILE A 30 -3.08 23.68 -3.61
N SER A 31 -4.12 23.95 -4.40
CA SER A 31 -5.47 24.16 -3.90
C SER A 31 -5.99 22.94 -3.17
N GLN A 32 -5.87 21.77 -3.77
CA GLN A 32 -6.30 20.50 -3.18
C GLN A 32 -5.55 20.20 -1.87
N MET A 33 -4.25 20.44 -1.80
CA MET A 33 -3.48 20.23 -0.58
C MET A 33 -3.91 21.20 0.53
N ARG A 34 -4.17 22.48 0.21
CA ARG A 34 -4.71 23.45 1.16
C ARG A 34 -6.06 23.00 1.72
N GLU A 35 -6.96 22.58 0.85
CA GLU A 35 -8.28 22.10 1.24
C GLU A 35 -8.17 20.86 2.13
N LEU A 36 -7.33 19.89 1.74
CA LEU A 36 -7.10 18.67 2.50
C LEU A 36 -6.65 18.99 3.93
N ILE A 37 -5.65 19.85 4.07
CA ILE A 37 -5.11 20.24 5.38
C ILE A 37 -6.15 21.00 6.21
N VAL A 38 -6.77 22.05 5.65
CA VAL A 38 -7.73 22.89 6.37
C VAL A 38 -8.94 22.09 6.87
N GLN A 39 -9.48 21.23 6.01
CA GLN A 39 -10.65 20.43 6.35
C GLN A 39 -10.37 19.33 7.37
N ASN A 40 -9.10 18.94 7.52
CA ASN A 40 -8.74 17.74 8.29
C ASN A 40 -7.67 17.99 9.37
N TYR A 41 -7.34 19.23 9.62
CA TYR A 41 -6.30 19.60 10.57
C TYR A 41 -6.52 19.02 11.98
N ASN A 42 -7.77 18.99 12.43
CA ASN A 42 -8.18 18.57 13.77
C ASN A 42 -8.42 17.05 13.90
N HIS A 43 -8.10 16.24 12.89
CA HIS A 43 -8.22 14.78 12.96
C HIS A 43 -6.91 14.16 13.50
N PRO A 44 -6.88 13.66 14.74
CA PRO A 44 -5.67 13.07 15.33
C PRO A 44 -5.24 11.75 14.67
N SER A 45 -6.16 11.07 13.98
CA SER A 45 -5.84 9.86 13.20
C SER A 45 -4.89 10.14 12.03
N ILE A 46 -4.92 11.35 11.45
CA ILE A 46 -4.04 11.71 10.35
C ILE A 46 -2.64 11.99 10.91
N VAL A 47 -1.67 11.18 10.48
CA VAL A 47 -0.27 11.29 10.94
C VAL A 47 0.66 11.82 9.86
N VAL A 48 0.28 11.71 8.57
CA VAL A 48 1.08 12.18 7.45
C VAL A 48 0.22 12.78 6.33
N TRP A 49 0.76 13.78 5.64
CA TRP A 49 0.20 14.35 4.42
C TRP A 49 0.88 13.75 3.21
N GLY A 50 0.11 13.09 2.33
CA GLY A 50 0.58 12.52 1.08
C GLY A 50 0.53 13.51 -0.07
N VAL A 51 1.65 13.73 -0.73
CA VAL A 51 1.76 14.74 -1.80
C VAL A 51 1.51 14.17 -3.19
N SER A 52 1.71 12.87 -3.41
CA SER A 52 1.42 12.23 -4.71
C SER A 52 1.48 10.71 -4.64
N ASN A 53 0.87 10.06 -5.65
CA ASN A 53 0.94 8.63 -5.89
C ASN A 53 1.45 8.32 -7.30
N GLU A 54 2.51 7.50 -7.41
CA GLU A 54 3.05 6.96 -8.66
C GLU A 54 3.26 7.99 -9.80
N ILE A 55 3.49 9.23 -9.47
CA ILE A 55 3.50 10.37 -10.38
C ILE A 55 4.53 10.26 -11.51
N THR A 56 5.49 9.34 -11.37
CA THR A 56 6.57 9.15 -12.36
C THR A 56 6.19 8.26 -13.53
N ILE A 57 5.01 7.62 -13.53
CA ILE A 57 4.59 6.65 -14.56
C ILE A 57 4.55 7.32 -15.94
N SER A 58 3.80 8.41 -16.06
CA SER A 58 3.53 9.05 -17.36
C SER A 58 4.05 10.47 -17.47
N THR A 59 4.67 11.01 -16.41
CA THR A 59 5.17 12.40 -16.39
C THR A 59 6.27 12.63 -17.41
N LYS A 60 6.05 13.62 -18.30
CA LYS A 60 7.00 14.06 -19.33
C LYS A 60 7.96 15.12 -18.77
N ASP A 61 7.44 16.16 -18.15
CA ASP A 61 8.25 17.20 -17.51
C ASP A 61 8.61 16.82 -16.08
N LYS A 62 9.72 16.06 -15.97
CA LYS A 62 10.22 15.62 -14.67
C LYS A 62 10.75 16.76 -13.80
N LYS A 63 11.21 17.84 -14.41
CA LYS A 63 11.73 18.99 -13.66
C LYS A 63 10.58 19.72 -12.98
N ASP A 64 9.53 20.08 -13.74
CA ASP A 64 8.36 20.76 -13.17
C ASP A 64 7.64 19.90 -12.14
N MET A 65 7.57 18.57 -12.35
CA MET A 65 7.07 17.62 -11.37
C MET A 65 7.86 17.67 -10.04
N LEU A 66 9.20 17.64 -10.09
CA LEU A 66 10.03 17.71 -8.89
C LEU A 66 9.90 19.07 -8.19
N ASP A 67 9.87 20.16 -8.94
CA ASP A 67 9.64 21.49 -8.40
C ASP A 67 8.26 21.57 -7.72
N ASN A 68 7.23 20.96 -8.30
CA ASN A 68 5.91 20.88 -7.68
C ASN A 68 5.90 20.06 -6.38
N HIS A 69 6.65 18.97 -6.31
CA HIS A 69 6.79 18.20 -5.07
C HIS A 69 7.43 19.03 -3.95
N HIS A 70 8.47 19.80 -4.25
CA HIS A 70 9.06 20.73 -3.27
C HIS A 70 8.03 21.76 -2.80
N VAL A 71 7.28 22.36 -3.73
CA VAL A 71 6.23 23.32 -3.38
C VAL A 71 5.16 22.72 -2.48
N LEU A 72 4.71 21.49 -2.77
CA LEU A 72 3.70 20.79 -1.96
C LEU A 72 4.26 20.41 -0.57
N ASN A 73 5.49 19.90 -0.52
CA ASN A 73 6.18 19.60 0.73
C ASN A 73 6.29 20.82 1.64
N ASP A 74 6.80 21.93 1.10
CA ASP A 74 6.96 23.19 1.83
C ASP A 74 5.61 23.77 2.27
N LEU A 75 4.57 23.62 1.44
CA LEU A 75 3.21 24.03 1.77
C LEU A 75 2.68 23.25 2.97
N CYS A 76 2.85 21.93 2.99
CA CYS A 76 2.43 21.10 4.11
C CYS A 76 3.08 21.56 5.41
N HIS A 77 4.39 21.70 5.44
CA HIS A 77 5.12 22.15 6.65
C HIS A 77 4.76 23.57 7.08
N LYS A 78 4.47 24.46 6.12
CA LYS A 78 4.02 25.82 6.41
C LYS A 78 2.64 25.86 7.05
N MET A 79 1.72 24.98 6.58
CA MET A 79 0.33 24.95 7.06
C MET A 79 0.16 24.08 8.30
N ASP A 80 0.93 23.02 8.40
CA ASP A 80 0.91 22.08 9.52
C ASP A 80 2.35 21.62 9.87
N PRO A 81 3.04 22.33 10.78
CA PRO A 81 4.39 21.95 11.22
C PRO A 81 4.40 20.73 12.16
N THR A 82 3.25 20.16 12.50
CA THR A 82 3.14 19.06 13.46
C THR A 82 3.13 17.68 12.81
N ARG A 83 2.81 17.61 11.52
CA ARG A 83 2.74 16.35 10.77
C ARG A 83 3.80 16.26 9.70
N LEU A 84 4.27 15.03 9.47
CA LEU A 84 5.24 14.72 8.43
C LEU A 84 4.59 14.62 7.05
N THR A 85 5.42 14.70 6.03
CA THR A 85 5.02 14.54 4.63
C THR A 85 5.50 13.21 4.07
N THR A 86 4.79 12.68 3.08
CA THR A 86 5.15 11.45 2.39
C THR A 86 4.65 11.46 0.95
N LEU A 87 5.10 10.50 0.15
CA LEU A 87 4.59 10.20 -1.18
C LEU A 87 4.70 8.71 -1.46
N ALA A 88 3.87 8.21 -2.37
CA ALA A 88 3.92 6.83 -2.83
C ALA A 88 4.71 6.73 -4.14
N CYS A 89 5.87 6.08 -4.09
CA CYS A 89 6.73 5.86 -5.24
C CYS A 89 6.26 4.67 -6.09
N TYR A 90 6.25 4.85 -7.40
CA TYR A 90 6.12 3.76 -8.35
C TYR A 90 7.36 2.84 -8.32
N ALA A 91 7.13 1.54 -8.29
CA ALA A 91 8.21 0.54 -8.19
C ALA A 91 9.36 0.74 -9.20
N MET A 92 9.01 1.06 -10.46
CA MET A 92 9.99 1.15 -11.55
C MET A 92 10.75 2.48 -11.59
N CYS A 93 10.42 3.46 -10.75
CA CYS A 93 11.20 4.70 -10.70
C CYS A 93 12.59 4.50 -10.07
N GLY A 94 12.74 3.45 -9.28
CA GLY A 94 13.99 3.05 -8.63
C GLY A 94 14.37 3.89 -7.41
N PRO A 95 15.21 3.35 -6.51
CA PRO A 95 15.51 3.94 -5.20
C PRO A 95 16.35 5.24 -5.27
N PHE A 96 16.98 5.50 -6.40
CA PHE A 96 17.75 6.72 -6.65
C PHE A 96 16.94 7.85 -7.31
N ASN A 97 15.63 7.63 -7.55
CA ASN A 97 14.78 8.66 -8.12
C ASN A 97 14.64 9.83 -7.15
N ARG A 98 14.87 11.04 -7.64
CA ARG A 98 14.89 12.26 -6.83
C ARG A 98 13.55 12.50 -6.09
N SER A 99 12.42 12.10 -6.67
CA SER A 99 11.11 12.23 -6.00
C SER A 99 11.06 11.47 -4.67
N ALA A 100 11.71 10.30 -4.59
CA ALA A 100 11.76 9.50 -3.35
C ALA A 100 12.49 10.17 -2.17
N HIS A 101 13.12 11.33 -2.39
CA HIS A 101 13.97 12.01 -1.41
C HIS A 101 13.53 13.44 -1.08
N ILE A 102 12.30 13.85 -1.44
CA ILE A 102 11.79 15.21 -1.22
C ILE A 102 11.05 15.32 0.11
N THR A 103 10.11 14.40 0.36
CA THR A 103 9.29 14.39 1.58
C THR A 103 10.02 13.83 2.79
N ASP A 104 9.49 13.99 4.00
CA ASP A 104 10.12 13.46 5.23
C ASP A 104 10.22 11.94 5.22
N LEU A 105 9.17 11.28 4.78
CA LEU A 105 9.03 9.83 4.68
C LEU A 105 8.86 9.43 3.21
N VAL A 106 9.12 8.16 2.89
CA VAL A 106 8.81 7.60 1.57
C VAL A 106 8.01 6.31 1.69
N GLY A 107 6.96 6.20 0.88
CA GLY A 107 6.21 4.96 0.65
C GLY A 107 6.54 4.38 -0.73
N TRP A 108 6.48 3.07 -0.85
CA TRP A 108 6.69 2.36 -2.10
C TRP A 108 5.51 1.47 -2.43
N ASN A 109 5.01 1.59 -3.66
CA ASN A 109 4.04 0.67 -4.24
C ASN A 109 4.80 -0.50 -4.85
N LEU A 110 4.98 -1.57 -4.08
CA LEU A 110 5.78 -2.72 -4.48
C LEU A 110 4.97 -4.02 -4.46
N TYR A 111 4.91 -4.67 -5.61
CA TYR A 111 4.18 -5.91 -5.81
C TYR A 111 5.11 -7.06 -6.21
N LEU A 112 6.27 -7.13 -5.55
CA LEU A 112 7.27 -8.20 -5.75
C LEU A 112 6.72 -9.52 -5.21
N GLY A 113 6.66 -10.53 -6.06
CA GLY A 113 5.95 -11.76 -5.81
C GLY A 113 4.60 -11.84 -6.52
N TRP A 114 4.03 -10.71 -6.98
CA TRP A 114 2.84 -10.68 -7.81
C TRP A 114 3.14 -10.27 -9.25
N TYR A 115 3.48 -9.01 -9.52
CA TYR A 115 3.86 -8.59 -10.88
C TYR A 115 5.26 -9.07 -11.27
N VAL A 116 6.19 -9.04 -10.34
CA VAL A 116 7.56 -9.53 -10.53
C VAL A 116 7.73 -10.82 -9.73
N PRO A 117 8.28 -11.91 -10.31
CA PRO A 117 8.49 -13.16 -9.58
C PRO A 117 9.54 -13.01 -8.48
N GLY A 118 9.32 -13.69 -7.35
CA GLY A 118 10.27 -13.77 -6.24
C GLY A 118 9.88 -12.91 -5.03
N PHE A 119 9.31 -13.55 -4.01
CA PHE A 119 8.98 -12.90 -2.75
C PHE A 119 10.21 -12.31 -2.06
N PHE A 120 11.36 -13.01 -2.12
CA PHE A 120 12.62 -12.63 -1.48
C PHE A 120 13.17 -11.27 -1.95
N LEU A 121 12.71 -10.79 -3.12
CA LEU A 121 13.08 -9.47 -3.63
C LEU A 121 12.62 -8.33 -2.70
N ASN A 122 11.57 -8.54 -1.92
CA ASN A 122 11.13 -7.56 -0.91
C ASN A 122 12.22 -7.40 0.17
N ASP A 123 12.75 -8.49 0.70
CA ASP A 123 13.84 -8.46 1.69
C ASP A 123 15.10 -7.79 1.12
N LEU A 124 15.46 -8.12 -0.14
CA LEU A 124 16.62 -7.52 -0.80
C LEU A 124 16.44 -6.02 -1.00
N PHE A 125 15.28 -5.59 -1.46
CA PHE A 125 14.98 -4.17 -1.68
C PHE A 125 15.04 -3.38 -0.36
N LEU A 126 14.40 -3.87 0.69
CA LEU A 126 14.38 -3.22 2.00
C LEU A 126 15.78 -3.10 2.60
N ARG A 127 16.56 -4.19 2.57
CA ARG A 127 17.95 -4.18 3.06
C ARG A 127 18.82 -3.23 2.25
N PHE A 128 18.71 -3.28 0.92
CA PHE A 128 19.45 -2.40 0.03
C PHE A 128 19.12 -0.93 0.30
N PHE A 129 17.83 -0.61 0.34
CA PHE A 129 17.39 0.78 0.58
C PHE A 129 17.88 1.31 1.91
N HIS A 130 17.71 0.54 2.98
CA HIS A 130 18.16 0.92 4.32
C HIS A 130 19.68 1.04 4.43
N LEU A 131 20.43 0.19 3.73
CA LEU A 131 21.89 0.26 3.70
C LEU A 131 22.38 1.52 2.99
N VAL A 132 21.77 1.86 1.86
CA VAL A 132 22.20 3.00 1.02
C VAL A 132 21.68 4.33 1.57
N PHE A 133 20.48 4.31 2.16
CA PHE A 133 19.80 5.50 2.69
C PHE A 133 19.38 5.29 4.16
N PRO A 134 20.33 5.11 5.11
CA PRO A 134 20.02 4.71 6.48
C PRO A 134 19.15 5.74 7.26
N ASN A 135 19.23 7.01 6.87
CA ASN A 135 18.45 8.09 7.48
C ASN A 135 17.15 8.41 6.73
N ARG A 136 16.79 7.63 5.73
CA ARG A 136 15.56 7.82 4.95
C ARG A 136 14.51 6.82 5.39
N PRO A 137 13.47 7.24 6.16
CA PRO A 137 12.43 6.32 6.60
C PRO A 137 11.65 5.77 5.39
N ILE A 138 11.57 4.45 5.31
CA ILE A 138 10.90 3.72 4.25
C ILE A 138 9.66 3.00 4.75
N GLY A 139 8.59 3.01 3.95
CA GLY A 139 7.39 2.21 4.15
C GLY A 139 6.89 1.59 2.84
N TYR A 140 5.97 0.65 2.95
CA TYR A 140 5.19 0.19 1.81
C TYR A 140 3.83 0.88 1.83
N SER A 141 3.58 1.72 0.83
CA SER A 141 2.30 2.37 0.61
C SER A 141 1.30 1.45 -0.08
N GLU A 142 1.80 0.48 -0.86
CA GLU A 142 0.98 -0.57 -1.42
C GLU A 142 1.75 -1.87 -1.57
N TYR A 143 1.10 -2.99 -1.21
CA TYR A 143 1.51 -4.35 -1.55
C TYR A 143 0.28 -5.25 -1.57
N GLY A 144 0.28 -6.29 -2.40
CA GLY A 144 -0.86 -7.19 -2.51
C GLY A 144 -0.76 -8.16 -3.69
N ALA A 145 -1.58 -9.18 -3.65
CA ALA A 145 -1.80 -10.13 -4.73
C ALA A 145 -3.30 -10.32 -4.93
N GLU A 146 -3.71 -10.68 -6.14
CA GLU A 146 -5.11 -10.96 -6.40
C GLU A 146 -5.50 -12.35 -5.93
N GLY A 147 -6.73 -12.47 -5.42
CA GLY A 147 -7.35 -13.73 -5.05
C GLY A 147 -8.85 -13.67 -5.25
N MET A 148 -9.41 -14.72 -5.86
CA MET A 148 -10.85 -14.88 -6.10
C MET A 148 -11.37 -16.05 -5.27
N PRO A 149 -12.44 -15.88 -4.46
CA PRO A 149 -12.93 -16.91 -3.54
C PRO A 149 -13.40 -18.21 -4.21
N ASN A 150 -13.67 -18.19 -5.50
CA ASN A 150 -14.07 -19.34 -6.28
C ASN A 150 -12.90 -20.06 -6.98
N LEU A 151 -11.67 -19.55 -6.84
CA LEU A 151 -10.49 -20.15 -7.44
C LEU A 151 -9.57 -20.73 -6.37
N HIS A 152 -9.31 -22.02 -6.47
CA HIS A 152 -8.49 -22.76 -5.51
C HIS A 152 -7.42 -23.62 -6.17
N SER A 153 -6.27 -23.80 -5.52
CA SER A 153 -5.20 -24.65 -6.01
C SER A 153 -4.43 -25.32 -4.87
N ARG A 154 -4.18 -26.62 -4.99
CA ARG A 154 -3.24 -27.34 -4.10
C ARG A 154 -1.77 -26.95 -4.32
N ARG A 155 -1.45 -26.30 -5.45
CA ARG A 155 -0.11 -25.84 -5.82
C ARG A 155 -0.21 -24.41 -6.36
N PRO A 156 -0.52 -23.44 -5.48
CA PRO A 156 -0.76 -22.07 -5.91
C PRO A 156 0.49 -21.47 -6.57
N ARG A 157 0.27 -20.78 -7.68
CA ARG A 157 1.33 -20.17 -8.49
C ARG A 157 1.02 -18.69 -8.71
N ARG A 158 2.06 -17.92 -8.90
CA ARG A 158 1.95 -16.50 -9.25
C ARG A 158 1.04 -16.29 -10.47
N GLY A 159 0.04 -15.44 -10.33
CA GLY A 159 -0.89 -15.07 -11.40
C GLY A 159 -2.04 -16.05 -11.61
N ASP A 160 -2.26 -17.04 -10.76
CA ASP A 160 -3.38 -17.97 -10.84
C ASP A 160 -4.67 -17.47 -10.17
N HIS A 161 -4.62 -16.31 -9.52
CA HIS A 161 -5.73 -15.65 -8.83
C HIS A 161 -6.42 -16.50 -7.75
N THR A 162 -5.74 -17.53 -7.23
CA THR A 162 -6.30 -18.38 -6.18
C THR A 162 -6.22 -17.70 -4.82
N GLU A 163 -7.16 -17.98 -3.92
CA GLU A 163 -7.10 -17.50 -2.53
C GLU A 163 -5.81 -17.95 -1.84
N GLU A 164 -5.39 -19.19 -2.10
CA GLU A 164 -4.18 -19.75 -1.50
C GLU A 164 -2.91 -19.00 -1.96
N TYR A 165 -2.85 -18.51 -3.19
CA TYR A 165 -1.71 -17.69 -3.60
C TYR A 165 -1.75 -16.33 -2.93
N GLN A 166 -2.92 -15.71 -2.84
CA GLN A 166 -3.09 -14.44 -2.14
C GLN A 166 -2.68 -14.59 -0.66
N ALA A 167 -3.18 -15.59 0.04
CA ALA A 167 -2.83 -15.86 1.44
C ALA A 167 -1.33 -16.11 1.63
N LYS A 168 -0.71 -16.93 0.76
CA LYS A 168 0.74 -17.18 0.77
C LYS A 168 1.56 -15.91 0.55
N TYR A 169 1.12 -15.03 -0.35
CA TYR A 169 1.75 -13.75 -0.59
C TYR A 169 1.74 -12.90 0.69
N HIS A 170 0.56 -12.73 1.28
CA HIS A 170 0.42 -11.91 2.49
C HIS A 170 1.14 -12.49 3.70
N GLU A 171 1.14 -13.81 3.88
CA GLU A 171 1.92 -14.48 4.93
C GLU A 171 3.42 -14.18 4.79
N TYR A 172 3.95 -14.25 3.56
CA TYR A 172 5.34 -13.88 3.32
C TYR A 172 5.61 -12.41 3.66
N MET A 173 4.71 -11.52 3.25
CA MET A 173 4.88 -10.07 3.49
C MET A 173 4.84 -9.72 4.98
N ILE A 174 3.93 -10.29 5.76
CA ILE A 174 3.90 -10.10 7.21
C ILE A 174 5.24 -10.50 7.82
N LYS A 175 5.73 -11.71 7.53
CA LYS A 175 7.02 -12.19 8.01
C LYS A 175 8.22 -11.37 7.49
N CYS A 176 8.13 -10.84 6.28
CA CYS A 176 9.13 -9.93 5.73
C CYS A 176 9.20 -8.63 6.55
N PHE A 177 8.07 -8.04 6.86
CA PHE A 177 8.01 -6.79 7.63
C PHE A 177 8.48 -6.98 9.07
N GLU A 178 8.16 -8.09 9.70
CA GLU A 178 8.70 -8.45 11.03
C GLU A 178 10.23 -8.51 11.06
N ARG A 179 10.86 -8.95 9.96
CA ARG A 179 12.32 -8.96 9.82
C ARG A 179 12.95 -7.57 9.57
N HIS A 180 12.11 -6.55 9.25
CA HIS A 180 12.56 -5.20 8.89
C HIS A 180 11.89 -4.12 9.76
N PRO A 181 12.13 -4.10 11.09
CA PRO A 181 11.42 -3.24 12.04
C PRO A 181 11.72 -1.74 11.88
N PHE A 182 12.61 -1.36 10.97
CA PHE A 182 12.92 0.04 10.63
C PHE A 182 11.87 0.67 9.70
N MET A 183 10.92 -0.12 9.19
CA MET A 183 9.84 0.41 8.35
C MET A 183 8.87 1.25 9.18
N TRP A 184 8.49 2.42 8.65
CA TRP A 184 7.53 3.28 9.32
C TRP A 184 6.08 2.89 9.07
N SER A 185 5.78 2.21 7.96
CA SER A 185 4.42 1.78 7.62
C SER A 185 4.37 0.63 6.63
N THR A 186 3.22 -0.07 6.63
CA THR A 186 2.87 -1.11 5.66
C THR A 186 1.37 -1.06 5.38
N TYR A 187 0.99 -0.72 4.14
CA TYR A 187 -0.41 -0.62 3.73
C TYR A 187 -0.75 -1.69 2.69
N VAL A 188 -1.72 -2.52 3.01
CA VAL A 188 -2.23 -3.53 2.07
C VAL A 188 -3.05 -2.86 0.97
N TRP A 189 -2.78 -3.20 -0.27
CA TRP A 189 -3.66 -2.91 -1.38
C TRP A 189 -4.43 -4.18 -1.78
N ASN A 190 -5.69 -4.35 -1.40
CA ASN A 190 -6.57 -3.36 -0.82
C ASN A 190 -7.49 -4.03 0.23
N MET A 191 -8.26 -3.27 0.98
CA MET A 191 -9.26 -3.85 1.89
C MET A 191 -10.40 -4.53 1.12
N PHE A 192 -10.85 -3.94 0.02
CA PHE A 192 -11.98 -4.43 -0.78
C PHE A 192 -11.59 -4.60 -2.25
N ASP A 193 -12.16 -5.61 -2.90
CA ASP A 193 -12.19 -5.64 -4.36
C ASP A 193 -12.92 -4.41 -4.90
N PHE A 194 -12.52 -3.93 -6.06
CA PHE A 194 -13.13 -2.73 -6.65
C PHE A 194 -13.16 -2.80 -8.18
N ALA A 195 -14.11 -2.08 -8.77
CA ALA A 195 -14.20 -1.91 -10.21
C ALA A 195 -13.07 -1.02 -10.74
N ALA A 196 -12.46 -1.44 -11.82
CA ALA A 196 -11.39 -0.73 -12.53
C ALA A 196 -11.56 -0.99 -14.03
N ASP A 197 -12.33 -0.15 -14.71
CA ASP A 197 -12.84 -0.34 -16.07
C ASP A 197 -11.76 -0.78 -17.09
N ALA A 198 -10.62 -0.11 -17.11
CA ALA A 198 -9.53 -0.43 -18.03
C ALA A 198 -8.71 -1.68 -17.65
N ARG A 199 -9.06 -2.36 -16.53
CA ARG A 199 -8.27 -3.47 -16.03
C ARG A 199 -8.61 -4.78 -16.75
N ASN A 200 -7.59 -5.41 -17.32
CA ASN A 200 -7.68 -6.77 -17.86
C ASN A 200 -6.33 -7.48 -17.62
N GLN A 201 -6.09 -7.91 -16.40
CA GLN A 201 -4.81 -8.51 -15.97
C GLN A 201 -4.96 -9.96 -15.49
N GLY A 202 -5.96 -10.67 -15.99
CA GLY A 202 -6.41 -11.96 -15.50
C GLY A 202 -7.56 -11.81 -14.49
N GLY A 203 -8.20 -12.91 -14.13
CA GLY A 203 -9.42 -12.87 -13.33
C GLY A 203 -10.60 -12.29 -14.14
N GLU A 204 -11.44 -11.50 -13.48
CA GLU A 204 -12.62 -10.88 -14.08
C GLU A 204 -12.26 -9.53 -14.72
N PRO A 205 -12.54 -9.33 -16.04
CA PRO A 205 -12.30 -8.05 -16.70
C PRO A 205 -13.03 -6.88 -16.01
N GLY A 206 -12.39 -5.73 -15.91
CA GLY A 206 -12.95 -4.56 -15.25
C GLY A 206 -12.94 -4.61 -13.72
N MET A 207 -12.25 -5.61 -13.13
CA MET A 207 -12.19 -5.78 -11.67
C MET A 207 -10.74 -5.87 -11.17
N ASN A 208 -10.52 -5.38 -9.96
CA ASN A 208 -9.31 -5.59 -9.19
C ASN A 208 -9.64 -6.48 -7.98
N HIS A 209 -9.04 -7.67 -7.93
CA HIS A 209 -9.28 -8.69 -6.90
C HIS A 209 -8.20 -8.73 -5.82
N LYS A 210 -7.47 -7.63 -5.60
CA LYS A 210 -6.49 -7.52 -4.50
C LYS A 210 -7.12 -7.28 -3.13
N GLY A 211 -8.44 -7.08 -3.08
CA GLY A 211 -9.17 -6.93 -1.83
C GLY A 211 -8.99 -8.14 -0.91
N LEU A 212 -8.98 -7.88 0.40
CA LEU A 212 -9.11 -8.92 1.43
C LEU A 212 -10.57 -9.34 1.59
N VAL A 213 -11.49 -8.54 1.09
CA VAL A 213 -12.95 -8.74 1.10
C VAL A 213 -13.48 -8.49 -0.31
N THR A 214 -14.48 -9.24 -0.73
CA THR A 214 -15.08 -9.13 -2.06
C THR A 214 -15.75 -7.77 -2.31
N PHE A 215 -15.98 -7.44 -3.58
CA PHE A 215 -16.59 -6.19 -4.03
C PHE A 215 -17.94 -5.91 -3.35
N ASP A 216 -18.78 -6.92 -3.19
CA ASP A 216 -20.09 -6.83 -2.56
C ASP A 216 -20.04 -6.78 -1.02
N ARG A 217 -18.84 -6.83 -0.43
CA ARG A 217 -18.57 -6.81 1.02
C ARG A 217 -19.06 -8.04 1.79
N LYS A 218 -19.49 -9.10 1.13
CA LYS A 218 -20.10 -10.26 1.79
C LYS A 218 -19.12 -11.34 2.18
N THR A 219 -18.07 -11.54 1.35
CA THR A 219 -17.11 -12.62 1.57
C THR A 219 -15.76 -12.05 2.02
N LYS A 220 -15.32 -12.47 3.19
CA LYS A 220 -13.95 -12.27 3.68
C LYS A 220 -13.09 -13.40 3.13
N LYS A 221 -11.99 -13.07 2.46
CA LYS A 221 -11.08 -14.05 1.86
C LYS A 221 -10.14 -14.64 2.92
N ASP A 222 -9.45 -15.73 2.62
CA ASP A 222 -8.48 -16.36 3.52
C ASP A 222 -7.42 -15.38 4.01
N SER A 223 -6.97 -14.48 3.15
CA SER A 223 -6.02 -13.41 3.50
C SER A 223 -6.56 -12.43 4.56
N PHE A 224 -7.89 -12.17 4.61
CA PHE A 224 -8.49 -11.38 5.68
C PHE A 224 -8.32 -12.08 7.04
N PHE A 225 -8.62 -13.38 7.09
CA PHE A 225 -8.49 -14.15 8.31
C PHE A 225 -7.04 -14.33 8.74
N LEU A 226 -6.11 -14.38 7.78
CA LEU A 226 -4.68 -14.35 8.06
C LEU A 226 -4.29 -13.08 8.83
N TYR A 227 -4.68 -11.89 8.35
CA TYR A 227 -4.43 -10.64 9.08
C TYR A 227 -5.14 -10.59 10.44
N LYS A 228 -6.38 -11.08 10.53
CA LYS A 228 -7.07 -11.22 11.82
C LYS A 228 -6.24 -12.08 12.79
N ALA A 229 -5.67 -13.18 12.33
CA ALA A 229 -4.85 -14.06 13.17
C ALA A 229 -3.56 -13.38 13.69
N TYR A 230 -2.95 -12.50 12.88
CA TYR A 230 -1.74 -11.80 13.29
C TYR A 230 -1.99 -10.55 14.14
N TRP A 231 -3.15 -9.90 13.99
CA TRP A 231 -3.40 -8.59 14.59
C TRP A 231 -4.48 -8.58 15.68
N SER A 232 -5.22 -9.67 15.87
CA SER A 232 -6.28 -9.76 16.88
C SER A 232 -5.87 -10.68 18.01
N ASP A 233 -6.14 -10.28 19.24
CA ASP A 233 -5.98 -11.09 20.44
C ASP A 233 -7.17 -12.06 20.63
N GLU A 234 -8.23 -11.95 19.81
CA GLU A 234 -9.39 -12.84 19.89
C GLU A 234 -9.07 -14.22 19.29
N PRO A 235 -9.12 -15.32 20.08
CA PRO A 235 -8.97 -16.65 19.55
C PRO A 235 -10.08 -16.98 18.55
N PHE A 236 -9.70 -17.49 17.38
CA PHE A 236 -10.68 -17.98 16.40
C PHE A 236 -10.07 -19.11 15.56
N VAL A 237 -10.94 -19.88 14.92
CA VAL A 237 -10.56 -20.92 13.94
C VAL A 237 -11.17 -20.56 12.60
N HIS A 238 -10.35 -20.50 11.58
CA HIS A 238 -10.79 -20.32 10.20
C HIS A 238 -10.42 -21.56 9.39
N PRO A 239 -11.39 -22.43 9.04
CA PRO A 239 -11.13 -23.55 8.16
C PRO A 239 -10.95 -23.03 6.72
N VAL A 240 -9.76 -23.17 6.17
CA VAL A 240 -9.50 -22.91 4.77
C VAL A 240 -10.14 -23.99 3.88
N SER A 241 -10.42 -23.68 2.63
CA SER A 241 -11.13 -24.50 1.63
C SER A 241 -10.87 -26.01 1.74
N TYR A 242 -11.90 -26.81 1.50
CA TYR A 242 -11.90 -28.31 1.49
C TYR A 242 -10.84 -28.95 0.60
N THR A 243 -10.22 -28.22 -0.29
CA THR A 243 -9.12 -28.70 -1.15
C THR A 243 -7.77 -28.74 -0.44
N HIS A 244 -7.66 -28.15 0.75
CA HIS A 244 -6.44 -28.10 1.55
C HIS A 244 -6.61 -28.79 2.90
N LEU A 245 -5.90 -29.90 3.04
CA LEU A 245 -5.76 -30.65 4.30
C LEU A 245 -4.76 -30.00 5.29
N ARG A 246 -4.47 -28.72 5.17
CA ARG A 246 -3.66 -27.99 6.14
C ARG A 246 -4.48 -26.87 6.74
N ALA A 247 -4.98 -27.09 7.93
CA ALA A 247 -5.29 -25.98 8.83
C ALA A 247 -4.02 -25.13 8.94
N HIS A 248 -4.10 -23.83 8.65
CA HIS A 248 -3.08 -22.90 9.10
C HIS A 248 -3.24 -22.81 10.62
N GLU A 249 -2.54 -23.65 11.35
CA GLU A 249 -2.30 -23.41 12.77
C GLU A 249 -1.44 -22.16 12.83
N THR A 250 -2.05 -21.06 13.20
CA THR A 250 -1.31 -19.85 13.52
C THR A 250 -0.55 -20.10 14.81
N LEU A 251 0.73 -19.75 14.83
CA LEU A 251 1.63 -19.81 15.99
C LEU A 251 1.12 -19.00 17.22
N ALA A 252 -0.05 -18.40 17.15
CA ALA A 252 -0.70 -17.69 18.25
C ALA A 252 -1.31 -18.63 19.31
N ASN A 253 -1.22 -19.95 19.14
CA ASN A 253 -1.76 -20.95 20.08
C ASN A 253 -0.72 -21.96 20.59
N LEU A 254 0.57 -21.59 20.60
CA LEU A 254 1.62 -22.34 21.31
C LEU A 254 2.18 -21.54 22.47
#